data_7430abb35f0dac89b53d09d193d25185
#
_entry.id   7430abb35f0dac89b53d09d193d25185
#
_cell.length_a   1.000
_cell.length_b   1.000
_cell.length_c   1.000
_cell.angle_alpha   90.00
_cell.angle_beta   90.00
_cell.angle_gamma   90.00
#
_symmetry.space_group_name_H-M   'P 1'
#
loop_
_entity.id
_entity.type
_entity.pdbx_description
1 polymer ?
#
loop_
_entity_poly.entity_id
_entity_poly.type
_entity_poly.pdbx_seq_one_letter_code
_entity_poly.pdbx_strand_id
1 'polypeptide(L)'
;AMFVFAFVCLFKGYKFCRIENDLSRLYKMEGRVLDDQIESARVLNYAPRGWFILRGKTADGLIELEHEVVSDLRNQIDGISLFCTSDFLPSKKQQDKSKKIYEELLPLMGEQLEYIGEDSSMTQRINSEWKEKKDVYTVMEDFPEFIQSACANSWLGEIDGNWYSVVMPSFIPDGLDGKIFASNYGGDVFYVNKMADISHDMDVLTVMILKFFAVAYILIFIVLRMFYRMKQSLKIISIPLLIILLVSSVFSIARIHLEFFSITGIILVFGLGLDYVIYMVEAQKRNDTTENKRLEPYAILLSFFTTAVSFGAISLSSFTPVHLMGLAILVGLATAYYSSFFYERD
;
A
#
# COMPACT_ATOMS: atom_id res chain seq x y z
N ALA A 1 4.65 27.95 -28.93
CA ALA A 1 5.97 27.39 -28.63
C ALA A 1 5.90 26.46 -27.41
N MET A 2 5.41 26.91 -26.23
CA MET A 2 5.37 26.12 -24.99
C MET A 2 4.53 24.84 -25.11
N PHE A 3 3.35 24.87 -25.72
CA PHE A 3 2.52 23.68 -25.97
C PHE A 3 3.21 22.64 -26.86
N VAL A 4 3.88 23.10 -27.92
CA VAL A 4 4.62 22.21 -28.83
C VAL A 4 5.81 21.56 -28.13
N PHE A 5 6.57 22.34 -27.35
CA PHE A 5 7.68 21.83 -26.55
C PHE A 5 7.21 20.77 -25.54
N ALA A 6 6.16 21.07 -24.78
CA ALA A 6 5.60 20.14 -23.79
C ALA A 6 5.08 18.87 -24.46
N PHE A 7 4.42 18.97 -25.61
CA PHE A 7 3.92 17.81 -26.36
C PHE A 7 5.05 16.92 -26.88
N VAL A 8 6.15 17.50 -27.38
CA VAL A 8 7.33 16.75 -27.83
C VAL A 8 8.00 16.03 -26.65
N CYS A 9 8.09 16.70 -25.49
CA CYS A 9 8.65 16.10 -24.27
C CYS A 9 7.80 14.92 -23.77
N LEU A 10 6.48 15.08 -23.76
CA LEU A 10 5.57 14.01 -23.42
C LEU A 10 5.68 12.82 -24.37
N PHE A 11 5.80 13.09 -25.69
CA PHE A 11 5.92 12.03 -26.68
C PHE A 11 7.22 11.23 -26.53
N LYS A 12 8.32 11.88 -26.17
CA LYS A 12 9.60 11.21 -25.87
C LYS A 12 9.57 10.40 -24.59
N GLY A 13 8.84 10.85 -23.59
CA GLY A 13 8.75 10.24 -22.28
C GLY A 13 7.41 9.53 -22.00
N TYR A 14 6.62 9.17 -23.02
CA TYR A 14 5.26 8.68 -22.85
C TYR A 14 5.13 7.48 -21.89
N LYS A 15 6.18 6.66 -21.78
CA LYS A 15 6.25 5.53 -20.84
C LYS A 15 6.19 5.97 -19.38
N PHE A 16 6.64 7.19 -19.07
CA PHE A 16 6.67 7.75 -17.72
C PHE A 16 5.46 8.65 -17.42
N CYS A 17 4.61 8.94 -18.40
CA CYS A 17 3.33 9.62 -18.20
C CYS A 17 2.24 8.72 -17.59
N ARG A 18 2.61 7.54 -17.13
CA ARG A 18 1.70 6.61 -16.49
C ARG A 18 1.52 6.97 -15.03
N ILE A 19 0.27 6.94 -14.57
CA ILE A 19 -0.05 7.06 -13.15
C ILE A 19 0.28 5.71 -12.52
N GLU A 20 1.13 5.70 -11.49
CA GLU A 20 1.57 4.50 -10.81
C GLU A 20 1.69 4.78 -9.31
N ASN A 21 0.74 4.23 -8.54
CA ASN A 21 0.66 4.41 -7.09
C ASN A 21 1.22 3.17 -6.37
N ASP A 22 2.47 2.83 -6.63
CA ASP A 22 3.14 1.72 -5.96
C ASP A 22 3.78 2.18 -4.65
N LEU A 23 3.16 1.81 -3.53
CA LEU A 23 3.63 2.20 -2.19
C LEU A 23 5.05 1.71 -1.89
N SER A 24 5.49 0.61 -2.50
CA SER A 24 6.85 0.08 -2.32
C SER A 24 7.92 1.04 -2.86
N ARG A 25 7.59 1.86 -3.86
CA ARG A 25 8.47 2.88 -4.44
C ARG A 25 8.43 4.20 -3.70
N LEU A 26 7.36 4.47 -2.95
CA LEU A 26 7.20 5.72 -2.19
C LEU A 26 8.12 5.76 -0.97
N TYR A 27 8.46 4.60 -0.41
CA TYR A 27 9.35 4.50 0.73
C TYR A 27 10.77 4.18 0.27
N LYS A 28 11.57 5.21 0.07
CA LYS A 28 12.98 5.06 -0.30
C LYS A 28 13.80 4.92 0.99
N MET A 29 14.16 3.68 1.34
CA MET A 29 15.13 3.43 2.40
C MET A 29 16.52 3.93 1.99
N GLU A 30 17.25 4.56 2.91
CA GLU A 30 18.64 4.94 2.66
C GLU A 30 19.53 3.70 2.54
N GLY A 31 20.53 3.78 1.62
CA GLY A 31 21.31 2.68 1.09
C GLY A 31 21.67 1.57 2.05
N ARG A 32 22.30 1.86 3.21
CA ARG A 32 22.74 0.84 4.15
C ARG A 32 21.59 0.06 4.79
N VAL A 33 20.50 0.73 5.15
CA VAL A 33 19.32 0.08 5.77
C VAL A 33 18.62 -0.82 4.76
N LEU A 34 18.58 -0.40 3.49
CA LEU A 34 18.02 -1.22 2.41
C LEU A 34 18.89 -2.46 2.16
N ASP A 35 20.22 -2.29 2.10
CA ASP A 35 21.16 -3.39 1.89
C ASP A 35 21.09 -4.41 3.05
N ASP A 36 21.04 -3.92 4.31
CA ASP A 36 20.89 -4.74 5.51
C ASP A 36 19.54 -5.49 5.50
N GLN A 37 18.46 -4.87 5.03
CA GLN A 37 17.15 -5.49 4.92
C GLN A 37 17.11 -6.57 3.83
N ILE A 38 17.68 -6.29 2.66
CA ILE A 38 17.77 -7.26 1.56
C ILE A 38 18.60 -8.47 1.99
N GLU A 39 19.73 -8.23 2.64
CA GLU A 39 20.60 -9.33 3.12
C GLU A 39 19.92 -10.12 4.24
N SER A 40 19.24 -9.45 5.17
CA SER A 40 18.42 -10.11 6.20
C SER A 40 17.33 -10.97 5.59
N ALA A 41 16.58 -10.44 4.63
CA ALA A 41 15.54 -11.19 3.93
C ALA A 41 16.11 -12.40 3.19
N ARG A 42 17.29 -12.26 2.59
CA ARG A 42 17.99 -13.36 1.90
C ARG A 42 18.46 -14.44 2.87
N VAL A 43 19.09 -14.06 3.98
CA VAL A 43 19.63 -15.00 4.97
C VAL A 43 18.51 -15.75 5.70
N LEU A 44 17.45 -15.02 6.08
CA LEU A 44 16.30 -15.58 6.78
C LEU A 44 15.30 -16.28 5.86
N ASN A 45 15.46 -16.13 4.54
CA ASN A 45 14.44 -16.50 3.53
C ASN A 45 13.05 -15.97 3.91
N TYR A 46 13.01 -14.71 4.38
CA TYR A 46 11.82 -14.09 4.94
C TYR A 46 11.59 -12.68 4.33
N ALA A 47 10.66 -12.61 3.43
CA ALA A 47 10.22 -11.36 2.78
C ALA A 47 8.68 -11.32 2.71
N PRO A 48 7.99 -11.20 3.84
CA PRO A 48 6.53 -11.30 3.89
C PRO A 48 5.90 -10.13 3.14
N ARG A 49 5.12 -10.45 2.11
CA ARG A 49 4.33 -9.45 1.36
C ARG A 49 2.86 -9.46 1.74
N GLY A 50 2.39 -10.53 2.39
CA GLY A 50 1.01 -10.67 2.82
C GLY A 50 0.81 -11.85 3.75
N TRP A 51 -0.38 -11.92 4.34
CA TRP A 51 -0.77 -12.93 5.31
C TRP A 51 -2.13 -13.50 4.93
N PHE A 52 -2.41 -14.73 5.41
CA PHE A 52 -3.74 -15.31 5.32
C PHE A 52 -4.37 -15.28 6.71
N ILE A 53 -5.53 -14.65 6.82
CA ILE A 53 -6.37 -14.68 8.02
C ILE A 53 -7.44 -15.74 7.79
N LEU A 54 -7.52 -16.69 8.71
CA LEU A 54 -8.48 -17.79 8.66
C LEU A 54 -9.56 -17.58 9.71
N ARG A 55 -10.78 -17.96 9.37
CA ARG A 55 -11.95 -17.87 10.25
C ARG A 55 -12.61 -19.25 10.39
N GLY A 56 -12.86 -19.67 11.59
CA GLY A 56 -13.59 -20.91 11.91
C GLY A 56 -14.71 -20.67 12.91
N LYS A 57 -15.73 -21.50 12.89
CA LYS A 57 -16.81 -21.46 13.90
C LYS A 57 -16.40 -22.08 15.23
N THR A 58 -15.41 -22.94 15.21
CA THR A 58 -14.85 -23.62 16.39
C THR A 58 -13.34 -23.61 16.30
N ALA A 59 -12.64 -23.68 17.44
CA ALA A 59 -11.19 -23.75 17.48
C ALA A 59 -10.65 -24.94 16.66
N ASP A 60 -11.25 -26.11 16.80
CA ASP A 60 -10.85 -27.32 16.08
C ASP A 60 -11.08 -27.21 14.56
N GLY A 61 -12.25 -26.70 14.15
CA GLY A 61 -12.54 -26.47 12.74
C GLY A 61 -11.58 -25.43 12.10
N LEU A 62 -11.17 -24.42 12.88
CA LEU A 62 -10.15 -23.47 12.44
C LEU A 62 -8.80 -24.14 12.21
N ILE A 63 -8.35 -25.01 13.13
CA ILE A 63 -7.08 -25.74 12.98
C ILE A 63 -7.13 -26.70 11.79
N GLU A 64 -8.27 -27.37 11.55
CA GLU A 64 -8.44 -28.21 10.36
C GLU A 64 -8.33 -27.39 9.06
N LEU A 65 -9.00 -26.25 8.99
CA LEU A 65 -8.89 -25.33 7.85
C LEU A 65 -7.45 -24.82 7.66
N GLU A 66 -6.76 -24.50 8.77
CA GLU A 66 -5.39 -24.03 8.72
C GLU A 66 -4.46 -25.11 8.16
N HIS A 67 -4.62 -26.36 8.57
CA HIS A 67 -3.88 -27.49 7.99
C HIS A 67 -4.10 -27.65 6.49
N GLU A 68 -5.33 -27.51 6.02
CA GLU A 68 -5.67 -27.59 4.60
C GLU A 68 -4.95 -26.47 3.83
N VAL A 69 -5.10 -25.22 4.27
CA VAL A 69 -4.46 -24.04 3.66
C VAL A 69 -2.92 -24.17 3.64
N VAL A 70 -2.33 -24.58 4.76
CA VAL A 70 -0.87 -24.80 4.90
C VAL A 70 -0.38 -25.88 3.95
N SER A 71 -1.11 -27.00 3.86
CA SER A 71 -0.76 -28.10 2.96
C SER A 71 -0.81 -27.64 1.49
N ASP A 72 -1.83 -26.89 1.11
CA ASP A 72 -2.00 -26.38 -0.26
C ASP A 72 -0.94 -25.36 -0.60
N LEU A 73 -0.56 -24.48 0.32
CA LEU A 73 0.53 -23.52 0.12
C LEU A 73 1.89 -24.26 -0.05
N ARG A 74 2.16 -25.28 0.77
CA ARG A 74 3.39 -26.09 0.65
C ARG A 74 3.44 -26.87 -0.65
N ASN A 75 2.30 -27.32 -1.17
CA ASN A 75 2.22 -28.04 -2.44
C ASN A 75 2.39 -27.12 -3.67
N GLN A 76 1.97 -25.84 -3.56
CA GLN A 76 2.04 -24.89 -4.67
C GLN A 76 3.35 -24.10 -4.71
N ILE A 77 4.05 -23.98 -3.58
CA ILE A 77 5.25 -23.14 -3.47
C ILE A 77 6.39 -23.97 -2.88
N ASP A 78 7.35 -24.33 -3.72
CA ASP A 78 8.53 -25.05 -3.30
C ASP A 78 9.39 -24.22 -2.32
N GLY A 79 9.78 -24.82 -1.21
CA GLY A 79 10.68 -24.20 -0.23
C GLY A 79 10.06 -23.09 0.61
N ILE A 80 8.74 -22.95 0.62
CA ILE A 80 8.06 -21.98 1.48
C ILE A 80 8.19 -22.39 2.95
N SER A 81 8.60 -21.44 3.80
CA SER A 81 8.45 -21.56 5.24
C SER A 81 7.17 -20.81 5.66
N LEU A 82 6.38 -21.43 6.51
CA LEU A 82 5.14 -20.89 7.03
C LEU A 82 5.24 -20.81 8.55
N PHE A 83 4.78 -19.72 9.13
CA PHE A 83 4.54 -19.63 10.55
C PHE A 83 3.04 -19.70 10.79
N CYS A 84 2.61 -20.73 11.48
CA CYS A 84 1.19 -21.05 11.68
C CYS A 84 0.98 -21.77 13.01
N THR A 85 -0.23 -21.72 13.54
CA THR A 85 -0.59 -22.35 14.80
C THR A 85 -0.67 -23.89 14.66
N SER A 86 -1.07 -24.36 13.50
CA SER A 86 -1.23 -25.80 13.22
C SER A 86 0.07 -26.60 13.22
N ASP A 87 1.24 -25.93 13.14
CA ASP A 87 2.53 -26.60 13.34
C ASP A 87 2.79 -26.98 14.82
N PHE A 88 2.11 -26.32 15.76
CA PHE A 88 2.23 -26.54 17.20
C PHE A 88 1.01 -27.26 17.77
N LEU A 89 -0.20 -26.87 17.37
CA LEU A 89 -1.46 -27.42 17.87
C LEU A 89 -2.12 -28.28 16.79
N PRO A 90 -2.10 -29.63 16.95
CA PRO A 90 -2.77 -30.54 16.03
C PRO A 90 -4.30 -30.49 16.22
N SER A 91 -5.07 -30.67 15.14
CA SER A 91 -6.53 -30.82 15.22
C SER A 91 -6.93 -32.09 16.00
N LYS A 92 -8.16 -32.14 16.52
CA LYS A 92 -8.67 -33.33 17.21
C LYS A 92 -8.53 -34.59 16.37
N LYS A 93 -8.80 -34.50 15.07
CA LYS A 93 -8.64 -35.60 14.12
C LYS A 93 -7.21 -36.12 14.04
N GLN A 94 -6.23 -35.22 14.11
CA GLN A 94 -4.82 -35.61 14.13
C GLN A 94 -4.43 -36.18 15.50
N GLN A 95 -4.93 -35.58 16.58
CA GLN A 95 -4.75 -36.11 17.93
C GLN A 95 -5.32 -37.51 18.05
N ASP A 96 -6.52 -37.80 17.50
CA ASP A 96 -7.12 -39.15 17.48
C ASP A 96 -6.28 -40.12 16.68
N LYS A 97 -5.71 -39.70 15.55
CA LYS A 97 -4.81 -40.53 14.78
C LYS A 97 -3.52 -40.87 15.57
N SER A 98 -2.96 -39.88 16.25
CA SER A 98 -1.77 -40.05 17.11
C SER A 98 -2.08 -40.95 18.30
N LYS A 99 -3.27 -40.82 18.92
CA LYS A 99 -3.73 -41.69 20.02
C LYS A 99 -3.84 -43.16 19.60
N LYS A 100 -4.39 -43.41 18.40
CA LYS A 100 -4.43 -44.79 17.86
C LYS A 100 -3.05 -45.39 17.65
N ILE A 101 -2.13 -44.62 17.07
CA ILE A 101 -0.74 -45.05 16.89
C ILE A 101 -0.07 -45.33 18.25
N TYR A 102 -0.35 -44.46 19.25
CA TYR A 102 0.20 -44.66 20.59
C TYR A 102 -0.35 -45.93 21.25
N GLU A 103 -1.67 -46.22 21.10
CA GLU A 103 -2.28 -47.45 21.60
C GLU A 103 -1.65 -48.71 20.97
N GLU A 104 -1.27 -48.68 19.69
CA GLU A 104 -0.57 -49.77 19.01
C GLU A 104 0.87 -49.93 19.49
N LEU A 105 1.53 -48.84 19.88
CA LEU A 105 2.92 -48.84 20.36
C LEU A 105 3.05 -49.20 21.84
N LEU A 106 2.03 -48.98 22.66
CA LEU A 106 2.07 -49.22 24.10
C LEU A 106 2.52 -50.63 24.50
N PRO A 107 2.05 -51.72 23.87
CA PRO A 107 2.52 -53.06 24.17
C PRO A 107 4.01 -53.26 23.86
N LEU A 108 4.46 -52.71 22.70
CA LEU A 108 5.87 -52.82 22.26
C LEU A 108 6.80 -52.00 23.15
N MET A 109 6.32 -50.85 23.68
CA MET A 109 7.10 -50.08 24.65
C MET A 109 7.36 -50.85 25.95
N GLY A 110 6.40 -51.63 26.44
CA GLY A 110 6.56 -52.45 27.63
C GLY A 110 7.70 -53.45 27.48
N GLU A 111 7.74 -54.15 26.37
CA GLU A 111 8.84 -55.11 26.05
C GLU A 111 10.20 -54.44 25.96
N GLN A 112 10.25 -53.21 25.35
CA GLN A 112 11.52 -52.47 25.21
C GLN A 112 12.00 -51.91 26.55
N LEU A 113 11.09 -51.45 27.43
CA LEU A 113 11.45 -50.97 28.76
C LEU A 113 12.03 -52.10 29.64
N GLU A 114 11.46 -53.29 29.58
CA GLU A 114 12.01 -54.47 30.24
C GLU A 114 13.43 -54.83 29.68
N TYR A 115 13.62 -54.75 28.37
CA TYR A 115 14.90 -55.06 27.73
C TYR A 115 16.02 -54.08 28.18
N ILE A 116 15.72 -52.80 28.42
CA ILE A 116 16.70 -51.81 28.92
C ILE A 116 16.85 -51.85 30.45
N GLY A 117 16.16 -52.74 31.14
CA GLY A 117 16.27 -52.97 32.58
C GLY A 117 15.40 -52.07 33.45
N GLU A 118 14.38 -51.39 32.87
CA GLU A 118 13.40 -50.67 33.62
C GLU A 118 12.38 -51.60 34.28
N ASP A 119 11.90 -51.20 35.48
CA ASP A 119 10.97 -52.01 36.27
C ASP A 119 9.55 -52.01 35.63
N SER A 120 8.87 -53.11 35.73
CA SER A 120 7.47 -53.29 35.32
C SER A 120 6.51 -52.24 35.93
N SER A 121 6.88 -51.62 37.04
CA SER A 121 6.16 -50.50 37.64
C SER A 121 6.06 -49.31 36.71
N MET A 122 7.06 -49.04 35.89
CA MET A 122 7.06 -47.95 34.91
C MET A 122 6.04 -48.19 33.80
N THR A 123 5.99 -49.39 33.27
CA THR A 123 4.97 -49.78 32.27
C THR A 123 3.54 -49.68 32.81
N GLN A 124 3.33 -50.09 34.05
CA GLN A 124 2.01 -49.94 34.71
C GLN A 124 1.63 -48.49 34.90
N ARG A 125 2.57 -47.62 35.29
CA ARG A 125 2.33 -46.18 35.43
C ARG A 125 1.98 -45.56 34.09
N ILE A 126 2.72 -45.83 33.02
CA ILE A 126 2.42 -45.32 31.68
C ILE A 126 1.01 -45.74 31.22
N ASN A 127 0.68 -47.00 31.42
CA ASN A 127 -0.64 -47.53 31.06
C ASN A 127 -1.81 -46.88 31.89
N SER A 128 -1.58 -46.61 33.17
CA SER A 128 -2.56 -45.95 34.01
C SER A 128 -2.78 -44.47 33.63
N GLU A 129 -1.70 -43.75 33.39
CA GLU A 129 -1.72 -42.35 32.94
C GLU A 129 -2.38 -42.23 31.55
N TRP A 130 -2.09 -43.21 30.65
CA TRP A 130 -2.77 -43.24 29.35
C TRP A 130 -4.27 -43.43 29.46
N LYS A 131 -4.72 -44.40 30.27
CA LYS A 131 -6.15 -44.64 30.49
C LYS A 131 -6.90 -43.43 31.06
N GLU A 132 -6.23 -42.64 31.90
CA GLU A 132 -6.77 -41.45 32.48
C GLU A 132 -6.88 -40.32 31.46
N LYS A 133 -5.85 -40.15 30.60
CA LYS A 133 -5.72 -39.00 29.71
C LYS A 133 -6.13 -39.23 28.26
N LYS A 134 -6.44 -40.48 27.85
CA LYS A 134 -6.73 -40.78 26.43
C LYS A 134 -7.90 -40.02 25.81
N ASP A 135 -8.88 -39.62 26.64
CA ASP A 135 -10.07 -38.88 26.19
C ASP A 135 -9.89 -37.36 26.27
N VAL A 136 -8.75 -36.88 26.77
CA VAL A 136 -8.43 -35.46 26.85
C VAL A 136 -7.76 -35.03 25.53
N TYR A 137 -8.19 -33.88 25.01
CA TYR A 137 -7.56 -33.24 23.86
C TYR A 137 -6.73 -32.05 24.33
N THR A 138 -5.55 -31.93 23.74
CA THR A 138 -4.67 -30.79 23.97
C THR A 138 -5.25 -29.55 23.30
N VAL A 139 -5.32 -28.46 24.02
CA VAL A 139 -5.73 -27.13 23.54
C VAL A 139 -4.57 -26.13 23.70
N MET A 140 -4.71 -24.92 23.15
CA MET A 140 -3.62 -23.94 23.18
C MET A 140 -3.21 -23.55 24.61
N GLU A 141 -4.16 -23.54 25.52
CA GLU A 141 -3.97 -23.19 26.95
C GLU A 141 -3.13 -24.23 27.71
N ASP A 142 -3.04 -25.45 27.20
CA ASP A 142 -2.23 -26.52 27.82
C ASP A 142 -0.72 -26.39 27.53
N PHE A 143 -0.36 -25.54 26.54
CA PHE A 143 1.03 -25.34 26.19
C PHE A 143 1.77 -24.45 27.20
N PRO A 144 3.10 -24.63 27.36
CA PRO A 144 3.92 -23.72 28.14
C PRO A 144 3.81 -22.27 27.64
N GLU A 145 3.91 -21.31 28.54
CA GLU A 145 3.76 -19.87 28.28
C GLU A 145 4.65 -19.37 27.12
N PHE A 146 5.84 -19.93 26.96
CA PHE A 146 6.73 -19.54 25.85
C PHE A 146 6.18 -19.95 24.48
N ILE A 147 5.44 -21.08 24.37
CA ILE A 147 4.79 -21.50 23.12
C ILE A 147 3.56 -20.65 22.87
N GLN A 148 2.74 -20.40 23.90
CA GLN A 148 1.59 -19.50 23.78
C GLN A 148 2.03 -18.11 23.34
N SER A 149 3.11 -17.57 23.91
CA SER A 149 3.70 -16.30 23.51
C SER A 149 4.22 -16.33 22.07
N ALA A 150 4.84 -17.41 21.63
CA ALA A 150 5.31 -17.55 20.24
C ALA A 150 4.13 -17.57 19.26
N CYS A 151 3.04 -18.24 19.61
CA CYS A 151 1.84 -18.34 18.77
C CYS A 151 0.92 -17.12 18.89
N ALA A 152 1.16 -16.16 19.78
CA ALA A 152 0.27 -15.03 20.03
C ALA A 152 -0.04 -14.18 18.78
N ASN A 153 0.88 -14.17 17.80
CA ASN A 153 0.67 -13.47 16.53
C ASN A 153 -0.05 -14.32 15.47
N SER A 154 -0.07 -15.64 15.63
CA SER A 154 -0.74 -16.57 14.67
C SER A 154 -2.08 -17.06 15.20
N TRP A 155 -2.27 -17.15 16.52
CA TRP A 155 -3.52 -17.54 17.16
C TRP A 155 -4.20 -16.33 17.78
N LEU A 156 -5.25 -15.82 17.11
CA LEU A 156 -5.99 -14.64 17.59
C LEU A 156 -7.10 -15.01 18.57
N GLY A 157 -7.48 -16.29 18.65
CA GLY A 157 -8.52 -16.76 19.53
C GLY A 157 -9.94 -16.45 19.03
N GLU A 158 -10.88 -16.39 19.96
CA GLU A 158 -12.29 -16.13 19.69
C GLU A 158 -12.57 -14.62 19.67
N ILE A 159 -13.16 -14.16 18.57
CA ILE A 159 -13.60 -12.77 18.38
C ILE A 159 -15.03 -12.80 17.81
N ASP A 160 -15.98 -12.19 18.49
CA ASP A 160 -17.40 -12.10 18.09
C ASP A 160 -18.01 -13.46 17.71
N GLY A 161 -17.71 -14.51 18.47
CA GLY A 161 -18.28 -15.85 18.29
C GLY A 161 -17.68 -16.67 17.13
N ASN A 162 -16.57 -16.19 16.54
CA ASN A 162 -15.75 -16.94 15.58
C ASN A 162 -14.30 -17.00 16.04
N TRP A 163 -13.64 -18.07 15.63
CA TRP A 163 -12.22 -18.28 15.91
C TRP A 163 -11.36 -17.79 14.73
N TYR A 164 -10.24 -17.16 15.04
CA TYR A 164 -9.33 -16.60 14.03
C TYR A 164 -7.90 -17.05 14.24
N SER A 165 -7.22 -17.34 13.14
CA SER A 165 -5.78 -17.55 13.10
C SER A 165 -5.13 -16.84 11.90
N VAL A 166 -3.81 -16.70 11.93
CA VAL A 166 -3.03 -16.05 10.88
C VAL A 166 -1.93 -16.99 10.42
N VAL A 167 -1.91 -17.28 9.14
CA VAL A 167 -0.81 -18.00 8.48
C VAL A 167 0.10 -16.99 7.83
N MET A 168 1.37 -16.98 8.23
CA MET A 168 2.38 -16.03 7.77
C MET A 168 3.39 -16.76 6.87
N PRO A 169 3.27 -16.64 5.54
CA PRO A 169 4.26 -17.17 4.62
C PRO A 169 5.55 -16.36 4.66
N SER A 170 6.70 -17.04 4.55
CA SER A 170 8.01 -16.38 4.47
C SER A 170 8.15 -15.52 3.22
N PHE A 171 7.52 -15.95 2.12
CA PHE A 171 7.41 -15.20 0.88
C PHE A 171 6.18 -15.68 0.08
N ILE A 172 5.71 -14.84 -0.82
CA ILE A 172 4.71 -15.21 -1.83
C ILE A 172 5.31 -14.89 -3.19
N PRO A 173 5.44 -15.88 -4.09
CA PRO A 173 5.99 -15.66 -5.42
C PRO A 173 5.05 -14.80 -6.27
N ASP A 174 5.60 -14.01 -7.20
CA ASP A 174 4.84 -13.12 -8.07
C ASP A 174 3.79 -13.84 -8.96
N GLY A 175 3.92 -15.17 -9.10
CA GLY A 175 2.97 -15.99 -9.86
C GLY A 175 1.73 -16.45 -9.08
N LEU A 176 1.70 -16.29 -7.75
CA LEU A 176 0.57 -16.66 -6.91
C LEU A 176 -0.24 -15.42 -6.50
N ASP A 177 -1.47 -15.34 -6.99
CA ASP A 177 -2.43 -14.35 -6.48
C ASP A 177 -3.06 -14.86 -5.19
N GLY A 178 -2.65 -14.28 -4.05
CA GLY A 178 -3.15 -14.65 -2.73
C GLY A 178 -4.67 -14.44 -2.56
N LYS A 179 -5.27 -13.47 -3.28
CA LYS A 179 -6.74 -13.26 -3.24
C LYS A 179 -7.47 -14.38 -3.98
N ILE A 180 -6.95 -14.81 -5.13
CA ILE A 180 -7.50 -15.94 -5.89
C ILE A 180 -7.34 -17.24 -5.08
N PHE A 181 -6.16 -17.46 -4.49
CA PHE A 181 -5.93 -18.61 -3.61
C PHE A 181 -6.94 -18.65 -2.45
N ALA A 182 -7.09 -17.53 -1.72
CA ALA A 182 -8.02 -17.42 -0.60
C ALA A 182 -9.49 -17.66 -1.01
N SER A 183 -9.88 -17.28 -2.22
CA SER A 183 -11.26 -17.46 -2.72
C SER A 183 -11.70 -18.93 -2.85
N ASN A 184 -10.75 -19.88 -2.92
CA ASN A 184 -11.03 -21.31 -3.00
C ASN A 184 -11.65 -21.87 -1.71
N TYR A 185 -11.56 -21.15 -0.60
CA TYR A 185 -12.01 -21.60 0.74
C TYR A 185 -13.34 -20.97 1.18
N GLY A 186 -14.21 -20.61 0.24
CA GLY A 186 -15.60 -20.24 0.51
C GLY A 186 -15.83 -18.98 1.36
N GLY A 187 -14.81 -18.15 1.52
CA GLY A 187 -14.88 -16.90 2.29
C GLY A 187 -14.49 -17.04 3.77
N ASP A 188 -13.88 -18.16 4.17
CA ASP A 188 -13.33 -18.37 5.51
C ASP A 188 -11.82 -18.12 5.55
N VAL A 189 -11.17 -17.87 4.39
CA VAL A 189 -9.78 -17.46 4.25
C VAL A 189 -9.70 -16.10 3.58
N PHE A 190 -8.96 -15.17 4.19
CA PHE A 190 -8.78 -13.80 3.70
C PHE A 190 -7.29 -13.55 3.48
N TYR A 191 -6.94 -13.15 2.27
CA TYR A 191 -5.58 -12.70 1.99
C TYR A 191 -5.45 -11.20 2.23
N VAL A 192 -4.49 -10.81 3.05
CA VAL A 192 -4.20 -9.43 3.40
C VAL A 192 -2.80 -9.07 2.90
N ASN A 193 -2.73 -8.14 1.98
CA ASN A 193 -1.47 -7.52 1.55
C ASN A 193 -1.60 -6.01 1.71
N LYS A 194 -1.21 -5.51 2.87
CA LYS A 194 -1.38 -4.12 3.25
C LYS A 194 -0.78 -3.13 2.24
N MET A 195 0.37 -3.48 1.65
CA MET A 195 1.02 -2.61 0.65
C MET A 195 0.21 -2.55 -0.66
N ALA A 196 -0.24 -3.70 -1.15
CA ALA A 196 -1.06 -3.77 -2.36
C ALA A 196 -2.44 -3.14 -2.15
N ASP A 197 -3.06 -3.35 -0.99
CA ASP A 197 -4.36 -2.80 -0.67
C ASP A 197 -4.30 -1.27 -0.59
N ILE A 198 -3.31 -0.69 0.09
CA ILE A 198 -3.10 0.77 0.13
C ILE A 198 -2.81 1.31 -1.28
N SER A 199 -1.97 0.63 -2.08
CA SER A 199 -1.69 1.06 -3.46
C SER A 199 -2.97 1.08 -4.30
N HIS A 200 -3.82 0.05 -4.16
CA HIS A 200 -5.13 0.00 -4.82
C HIS A 200 -6.06 1.14 -4.37
N ASP A 201 -6.13 1.40 -3.07
CA ASP A 201 -6.94 2.51 -2.54
C ASP A 201 -6.45 3.86 -3.07
N MET A 202 -5.13 4.05 -3.19
CA MET A 202 -4.55 5.26 -3.81
C MET A 202 -4.93 5.37 -5.29
N ASP A 203 -5.01 4.27 -6.04
CA ASP A 203 -5.49 4.28 -7.43
C ASP A 203 -6.96 4.72 -7.50
N VAL A 204 -7.81 4.16 -6.65
CA VAL A 204 -9.23 4.52 -6.58
C VAL A 204 -9.39 6.00 -6.22
N LEU A 205 -8.66 6.48 -5.21
CA LEU A 205 -8.67 7.89 -4.80
C LEU A 205 -8.17 8.80 -5.93
N THR A 206 -7.12 8.40 -6.66
CA THR A 206 -6.61 9.16 -7.81
C THR A 206 -7.68 9.33 -8.89
N VAL A 207 -8.37 8.26 -9.25
CA VAL A 207 -9.47 8.32 -10.24
C VAL A 207 -10.62 9.19 -9.74
N MET A 208 -10.96 9.08 -8.46
CA MET A 208 -12.01 9.89 -7.84
C MET A 208 -11.66 11.39 -7.88
N ILE A 209 -10.44 11.77 -7.47
CA ILE A 209 -9.97 13.15 -7.50
C ILE A 209 -9.93 13.69 -8.93
N LEU A 210 -9.49 12.90 -9.91
CA LEU A 210 -9.51 13.33 -11.32
C LEU A 210 -10.93 13.58 -11.85
N LYS A 211 -11.91 12.77 -11.44
CA LYS A 211 -13.32 13.00 -11.77
C LYS A 211 -13.85 14.31 -11.16
N PHE A 212 -13.59 14.55 -9.87
CA PHE A 212 -13.95 15.81 -9.22
C PHE A 212 -13.26 17.00 -9.87
N PHE A 213 -11.99 16.87 -10.22
CA PHE A 213 -11.25 17.89 -10.93
C PHE A 213 -11.85 18.23 -12.28
N ALA A 214 -12.28 17.22 -13.07
CA ALA A 214 -12.95 17.45 -14.34
C ALA A 214 -14.27 18.20 -14.17
N VAL A 215 -15.07 17.87 -13.16
CA VAL A 215 -16.31 18.60 -12.84
C VAL A 215 -16.00 20.02 -12.42
N ALA A 216 -15.04 20.24 -11.53
CA ALA A 216 -14.60 21.58 -11.10
C ALA A 216 -14.12 22.42 -12.29
N TYR A 217 -13.37 21.81 -13.21
CA TYR A 217 -12.88 22.47 -14.43
C TYR A 217 -14.04 22.99 -15.31
N ILE A 218 -15.08 22.17 -15.48
CA ILE A 218 -16.29 22.57 -16.22
C ILE A 218 -17.02 23.69 -15.50
N LEU A 219 -17.21 23.61 -14.19
CA LEU A 219 -17.86 24.63 -13.38
C LEU A 219 -17.12 25.97 -13.46
N ILE A 220 -15.81 25.98 -13.34
CA ILE A 220 -14.96 27.14 -13.45
C ILE A 220 -15.13 27.77 -14.86
N PHE A 221 -15.14 26.94 -15.91
CA PHE A 221 -15.39 27.47 -17.27
C PHE A 221 -16.74 28.13 -17.39
N ILE A 222 -17.80 27.57 -16.82
CA ILE A 222 -19.14 28.19 -16.79
C ILE A 222 -19.12 29.52 -16.06
N VAL A 223 -18.49 29.60 -14.89
CA VAL A 223 -18.35 30.83 -14.12
C VAL A 223 -17.55 31.89 -14.91
N LEU A 224 -16.40 31.50 -15.48
CA LEU A 224 -15.63 32.41 -16.32
C LEU A 224 -16.46 32.96 -17.51
N ARG A 225 -17.33 32.11 -18.07
CA ARG A 225 -18.20 32.49 -19.18
C ARG A 225 -19.26 33.50 -18.79
N MET A 226 -19.66 33.58 -17.53
CA MET A 226 -20.58 34.62 -17.03
C MET A 226 -19.91 35.99 -16.94
N PHE A 227 -18.62 36.06 -16.65
CA PHE A 227 -17.89 37.31 -16.42
C PHE A 227 -17.04 37.77 -17.62
N TYR A 228 -16.64 36.86 -18.52
CA TYR A 228 -15.72 37.11 -19.63
C TYR A 228 -16.31 36.72 -20.98
N ARG A 229 -15.81 37.34 -22.06
CA ARG A 229 -16.16 36.95 -23.44
C ARG A 229 -15.56 35.55 -23.74
N MET A 230 -16.18 34.81 -24.69
CA MET A 230 -15.77 33.44 -25.03
C MET A 230 -14.25 33.29 -25.28
N LYS A 231 -13.67 34.17 -26.09
CA LYS A 231 -12.23 34.16 -26.39
C LYS A 231 -11.34 34.31 -25.15
N GLN A 232 -11.74 35.22 -24.23
CA GLN A 232 -11.02 35.43 -22.97
C GLN A 232 -11.18 34.25 -22.02
N SER A 233 -12.41 33.72 -21.86
CA SER A 233 -12.66 32.54 -21.03
C SER A 233 -11.84 31.33 -21.51
N LEU A 234 -11.79 31.08 -22.83
CA LEU A 234 -10.98 29.99 -23.40
C LEU A 234 -9.49 30.21 -23.16
N LYS A 235 -9.00 31.45 -23.27
CA LYS A 235 -7.60 31.78 -23.02
C LYS A 235 -7.23 31.58 -21.55
N ILE A 236 -8.08 32.04 -20.61
CA ILE A 236 -7.86 31.81 -19.16
C ILE A 236 -7.86 30.34 -18.83
N ILE A 237 -8.85 29.58 -19.30
CA ILE A 237 -8.98 28.16 -18.98
C ILE A 237 -7.90 27.27 -19.66
N SER A 238 -7.21 27.75 -20.70
CA SER A 238 -6.12 27.02 -21.35
C SER A 238 -4.84 26.97 -20.51
N ILE A 239 -4.66 27.90 -19.56
CA ILE A 239 -3.45 28.00 -18.74
C ILE A 239 -3.30 26.80 -17.78
N PRO A 240 -4.33 26.38 -17.05
CA PRO A 240 -4.28 25.17 -16.26
C PRO A 240 -3.95 23.91 -17.08
N LEU A 241 -4.47 23.81 -18.31
CA LEU A 241 -4.08 22.70 -19.20
C LEU A 241 -2.58 22.75 -19.54
N LEU A 242 -2.05 23.95 -19.77
CA LEU A 242 -0.61 24.13 -19.98
C LEU A 242 0.19 23.73 -18.75
N ILE A 243 -0.28 24.05 -17.55
CA ILE A 243 0.35 23.65 -16.28
C ILE A 243 0.44 22.11 -16.19
N ILE A 244 -0.69 21.43 -16.37
CA ILE A 244 -0.74 19.95 -16.36
C ILE A 244 0.26 19.37 -17.38
N LEU A 245 0.24 19.89 -18.59
CA LEU A 245 1.09 19.44 -19.68
C LEU A 245 2.58 19.66 -19.39
N LEU A 246 2.97 20.80 -18.84
CA LEU A 246 4.37 21.10 -18.52
C LEU A 246 4.85 20.32 -17.30
N VAL A 247 4.08 20.20 -16.24
CA VAL A 247 4.42 19.38 -15.09
C VAL A 247 4.62 17.93 -15.52
N SER A 248 3.66 17.36 -16.25
CA SER A 248 3.77 16.00 -16.79
C SER A 248 4.99 15.82 -17.70
N SER A 249 5.36 16.85 -18.47
CA SER A 249 6.55 16.83 -19.33
C SER A 249 7.85 16.81 -18.52
N VAL A 250 7.93 17.60 -17.46
CA VAL A 250 9.10 17.63 -16.56
C VAL A 250 9.28 16.28 -15.87
N PHE A 251 8.21 15.71 -15.33
CA PHE A 251 8.22 14.38 -14.70
C PHE A 251 8.65 13.30 -15.70
N SER A 252 8.12 13.37 -16.92
CA SER A 252 8.46 12.45 -18.01
C SER A 252 9.95 12.51 -18.40
N ILE A 253 10.53 13.71 -18.51
CA ILE A 253 11.96 13.92 -18.79
C ILE A 253 12.82 13.40 -17.62
N ALA A 254 12.39 13.65 -16.39
CA ALA A 254 13.07 13.19 -15.19
C ALA A 254 12.91 11.67 -14.95
N ARG A 255 12.13 10.97 -15.80
CA ARG A 255 11.79 9.55 -15.68
C ARG A 255 11.10 9.22 -14.36
N ILE A 256 10.25 10.14 -13.88
CA ILE A 256 9.45 10.01 -12.67
C ILE A 256 8.00 9.74 -13.09
N HIS A 257 7.37 8.72 -12.52
CA HIS A 257 5.95 8.45 -12.73
C HIS A 257 5.09 9.47 -12.00
N LEU A 258 3.90 9.73 -12.54
CA LEU A 258 2.90 10.51 -11.83
C LEU A 258 2.26 9.63 -10.76
N GLU A 259 2.14 10.16 -9.56
CA GLU A 259 1.56 9.48 -8.40
C GLU A 259 0.44 10.33 -7.80
N PHE A 260 -0.35 9.75 -6.93
CA PHE A 260 -1.43 10.43 -6.20
C PHE A 260 -1.00 11.80 -5.65
N PHE A 261 0.17 11.87 -5.00
CA PHE A 261 0.69 13.10 -4.39
C PHE A 261 1.08 14.16 -5.44
N SER A 262 1.71 13.77 -6.52
CA SER A 262 2.06 14.69 -7.60
C SER A 262 0.82 15.22 -8.31
N ILE A 263 -0.20 14.38 -8.51
CA ILE A 263 -1.50 14.78 -9.08
C ILE A 263 -2.20 15.76 -8.15
N THR A 264 -2.20 15.51 -6.84
CA THR A 264 -2.75 16.44 -5.84
C THR A 264 -2.02 17.80 -5.89
N GLY A 265 -0.68 17.78 -6.04
CA GLY A 265 0.10 19.00 -6.26
C GLY A 265 -0.31 19.77 -7.52
N ILE A 266 -0.54 19.09 -8.64
CA ILE A 266 -1.02 19.70 -9.89
C ILE A 266 -2.38 20.36 -9.69
N ILE A 267 -3.30 19.70 -8.99
CA ILE A 267 -4.65 20.24 -8.71
C ILE A 267 -4.57 21.46 -7.80
N LEU A 268 -3.68 21.47 -6.81
CA LEU A 268 -3.47 22.63 -5.96
C LEU A 268 -2.99 23.85 -6.78
N VAL A 269 -2.02 23.63 -7.67
CA VAL A 269 -1.50 24.69 -8.53
C VAL A 269 -2.53 25.18 -9.56
N PHE A 270 -3.45 24.35 -9.96
CA PHE A 270 -4.57 24.76 -10.81
C PHE A 270 -5.33 25.96 -10.22
N GLY A 271 -5.69 25.88 -8.93
CA GLY A 271 -6.35 27.00 -8.24
C GLY A 271 -5.47 28.26 -8.19
N LEU A 272 -4.24 28.09 -7.68
CA LEU A 272 -3.29 29.20 -7.56
C LEU A 272 -2.92 29.82 -8.92
N GLY A 273 -2.79 29.00 -9.96
CA GLY A 273 -2.47 29.46 -11.32
C GLY A 273 -3.61 30.28 -11.94
N LEU A 274 -4.86 29.88 -11.71
CA LEU A 274 -6.02 30.66 -12.15
C LEU A 274 -6.07 32.05 -11.48
N ASP A 275 -5.76 32.13 -10.19
CA ASP A 275 -5.74 33.39 -9.46
C ASP A 275 -4.75 34.37 -10.07
N TYR A 276 -3.55 33.94 -10.42
CA TYR A 276 -2.56 34.81 -11.07
C TYR A 276 -3.07 35.37 -12.41
N VAL A 277 -3.70 34.50 -13.20
CA VAL A 277 -4.21 34.92 -14.52
C VAL A 277 -5.39 35.81 -14.42
N ILE A 278 -6.36 35.50 -13.55
CA ILE A 278 -7.56 36.34 -13.33
C ILE A 278 -7.14 37.72 -12.82
N TYR A 279 -6.19 37.76 -11.87
CA TYR A 279 -5.68 39.02 -11.35
C TYR A 279 -5.05 39.89 -12.44
N MET A 280 -4.22 39.30 -13.34
CA MET A 280 -3.63 40.02 -14.47
C MET A 280 -4.69 40.51 -15.46
N VAL A 281 -5.70 39.70 -15.74
CA VAL A 281 -6.81 40.10 -16.63
C VAL A 281 -7.61 41.27 -16.06
N GLU A 282 -7.93 41.23 -14.76
CA GLU A 282 -8.65 42.29 -14.09
C GLU A 282 -7.81 43.58 -13.97
N ALA A 283 -6.50 43.43 -13.72
CA ALA A 283 -5.54 44.51 -13.69
C ALA A 283 -5.54 45.31 -15.01
N GLN A 284 -5.57 44.60 -16.13
CA GLN A 284 -5.61 45.24 -17.47
C GLN A 284 -6.94 45.97 -17.80
N LYS A 285 -8.07 45.50 -17.20
CA LYS A 285 -9.36 46.13 -17.41
C LYS A 285 -9.52 47.46 -16.64
N ARG A 286 -8.79 47.63 -15.54
CA ARG A 286 -8.82 48.86 -14.77
C ARG A 286 -8.12 49.96 -15.56
N ASN A 287 -8.86 51.05 -15.83
CA ASN A 287 -8.31 52.26 -16.41
C ASN A 287 -7.52 53.10 -15.37
N ASP A 288 -6.65 52.44 -14.63
CA ASP A 288 -5.86 53.05 -13.55
C ASP A 288 -4.68 53.89 -14.08
N THR A 289 -4.23 54.81 -13.21
CA THR A 289 -3.01 55.58 -13.44
C THR A 289 -1.81 54.74 -13.73
N THR A 290 -0.85 55.25 -14.49
CA THR A 290 0.37 54.53 -14.95
C THR A 290 1.19 53.94 -13.80
N GLU A 291 1.08 54.50 -12.59
CA GLU A 291 1.74 54.03 -11.38
C GLU A 291 1.15 52.71 -10.86
N ASN A 292 -0.19 52.61 -10.79
CA ASN A 292 -0.86 51.38 -10.31
C ASN A 292 -0.62 50.21 -11.28
N LYS A 293 -0.58 50.41 -12.58
CA LYS A 293 -0.26 49.39 -13.59
C LYS A 293 1.13 48.77 -13.42
N ARG A 294 2.06 49.49 -12.81
CA ARG A 294 3.42 48.96 -12.53
C ARG A 294 3.49 48.13 -11.26
N LEU A 295 2.60 48.36 -10.28
CA LEU A 295 2.62 47.65 -9.00
C LEU A 295 2.05 46.23 -9.08
N GLU A 296 1.14 45.98 -10.02
CA GLU A 296 0.46 44.67 -10.15
C GLU A 296 1.40 43.49 -10.49
N PRO A 297 2.32 43.63 -11.47
CA PRO A 297 3.30 42.58 -11.72
C PRO A 297 4.20 42.28 -10.50
N TYR A 298 4.52 43.29 -9.68
CA TYR A 298 5.31 43.10 -8.44
C TYR A 298 4.51 42.35 -7.38
N ALA A 299 3.22 42.60 -7.25
CA ALA A 299 2.35 41.87 -6.33
C ALA A 299 2.26 40.40 -6.69
N ILE A 300 2.13 40.05 -7.97
CA ILE A 300 2.14 38.68 -8.45
C ILE A 300 3.51 38.05 -8.24
N LEU A 301 4.59 38.78 -8.52
CA LEU A 301 5.97 38.32 -8.29
C LEU A 301 6.19 37.98 -6.80
N LEU A 302 5.77 38.86 -5.90
CA LEU A 302 5.92 38.63 -4.46
C LEU A 302 5.09 37.43 -3.99
N SER A 303 3.84 37.32 -4.47
CA SER A 303 2.97 36.16 -4.20
C SER A 303 3.61 34.86 -4.74
N PHE A 304 4.15 34.88 -5.95
CA PHE A 304 4.88 33.76 -6.52
C PHE A 304 6.08 33.36 -5.64
N PHE A 305 6.92 34.32 -5.25
CA PHE A 305 8.11 34.02 -4.42
C PHE A 305 7.74 33.45 -3.06
N THR A 306 6.76 34.03 -2.36
CA THR A 306 6.35 33.51 -1.04
C THR A 306 5.82 32.08 -1.14
N THR A 307 5.02 31.81 -2.15
CA THR A 307 4.45 30.47 -2.39
C THR A 307 5.52 29.48 -2.86
N ALA A 308 6.42 29.93 -3.76
CA ALA A 308 7.51 29.10 -4.27
C ALA A 308 8.53 28.74 -3.18
N VAL A 309 8.82 29.65 -2.25
CA VAL A 309 9.69 29.35 -1.10
C VAL A 309 9.04 28.30 -0.19
N SER A 310 7.74 28.47 0.12
CA SER A 310 7.01 27.56 1.01
C SER A 310 6.93 26.14 0.41
N PHE A 311 6.48 26.00 -0.83
CA PHE A 311 6.36 24.71 -1.49
C PHE A 311 7.69 24.17 -2.03
N GLY A 312 8.63 25.07 -2.34
CA GLY A 312 9.99 24.71 -2.69
C GLY A 312 10.74 24.03 -1.53
N ALA A 313 10.52 24.49 -0.29
CA ALA A 313 11.03 23.82 0.90
C ALA A 313 10.48 22.39 1.04
N ILE A 314 9.20 22.18 0.70
CA ILE A 314 8.58 20.85 0.69
C ILE A 314 9.23 19.95 -0.37
N SER A 315 9.61 20.51 -1.52
CA SER A 315 10.30 19.74 -2.59
C SER A 315 11.71 19.26 -2.20
N LEU A 316 12.26 19.74 -1.10
CA LEU A 316 13.56 19.27 -0.57
C LEU A 316 13.39 18.12 0.45
N SER A 317 12.17 17.65 0.70
CA SER A 317 11.91 16.56 1.62
C SER A 317 12.59 15.26 1.17
N SER A 318 13.12 14.50 2.12
CA SER A 318 13.61 13.13 1.88
C SER A 318 12.48 12.11 1.69
N PHE A 319 11.26 12.44 2.11
CA PHE A 319 10.08 11.60 1.91
C PHE A 319 9.54 11.79 0.49
N THR A 320 9.70 10.76 -0.35
CA THR A 320 9.41 10.80 -1.79
C THR A 320 8.03 11.38 -2.15
N PRO A 321 6.91 11.01 -1.53
CA PRO A 321 5.59 11.56 -1.85
C PRO A 321 5.51 13.08 -1.67
N VAL A 322 6.07 13.58 -0.57
CA VAL A 322 6.10 15.01 -0.24
C VAL A 322 7.03 15.76 -1.19
N HIS A 323 8.20 15.18 -1.52
CA HIS A 323 9.12 15.71 -2.53
C HIS A 323 8.44 15.87 -3.89
N LEU A 324 7.77 14.83 -4.39
CA LEU A 324 7.12 14.86 -5.71
C LEU A 324 5.93 15.83 -5.74
N MET A 325 5.15 15.91 -4.67
CA MET A 325 4.10 16.91 -4.53
C MET A 325 4.69 18.33 -4.59
N GLY A 326 5.72 18.62 -3.79
CA GLY A 326 6.39 19.91 -3.76
C GLY A 326 7.00 20.29 -5.12
N LEU A 327 7.62 19.32 -5.80
CA LEU A 327 8.17 19.51 -7.15
C LEU A 327 7.08 19.84 -8.17
N ALA A 328 5.96 19.11 -8.15
CA ALA A 328 4.82 19.37 -9.03
C ALA A 328 4.26 20.78 -8.82
N ILE A 329 4.13 21.21 -7.56
CA ILE A 329 3.66 22.54 -7.21
C ILE A 329 4.65 23.61 -7.70
N LEU A 330 5.94 23.45 -7.45
CA LEU A 330 6.98 24.41 -7.83
C LEU A 330 7.03 24.62 -9.36
N VAL A 331 7.05 23.53 -10.13
CA VAL A 331 7.05 23.57 -11.59
C VAL A 331 5.74 24.19 -12.12
N GLY A 332 4.62 23.82 -11.53
CA GLY A 332 3.32 24.34 -11.92
C GLY A 332 3.15 25.83 -11.60
N LEU A 333 3.60 26.30 -10.43
CA LEU A 333 3.61 27.73 -10.07
C LEU A 333 4.49 28.55 -11.00
N ALA A 334 5.70 28.05 -11.32
CA ALA A 334 6.58 28.71 -12.29
C ALA A 334 5.89 28.83 -13.67
N THR A 335 5.21 27.77 -14.11
CA THR A 335 4.44 27.76 -15.35
C THR A 335 3.30 28.80 -15.31
N ALA A 336 2.55 28.86 -14.22
CA ALA A 336 1.44 29.80 -14.03
C ALA A 336 1.95 31.27 -14.06
N TYR A 337 3.02 31.53 -13.33
CA TYR A 337 3.67 32.82 -13.26
C TYR A 337 4.12 33.29 -14.66
N TYR A 338 4.91 32.49 -15.35
CA TYR A 338 5.39 32.85 -16.70
C TYR A 338 4.20 32.98 -17.70
N SER A 339 3.18 32.14 -17.59
CA SER A 339 2.01 32.19 -18.47
C SER A 339 1.16 33.44 -18.24
N SER A 340 1.12 34.00 -17.04
CA SER A 340 0.40 35.23 -16.72
C SER A 340 0.92 36.44 -17.50
N PHE A 341 2.24 36.53 -17.74
CA PHE A 341 2.88 37.58 -18.53
C PHE A 341 2.59 37.50 -20.03
N PHE A 342 2.36 36.30 -20.59
CA PHE A 342 1.98 36.16 -22.00
C PHE A 342 0.57 36.66 -22.28
N TYR A 343 -0.25 36.88 -21.23
CA TYR A 343 -1.56 37.45 -21.35
C TYR A 343 -1.51 38.95 -21.55
N GLU A 344 -0.44 39.63 -21.12
CA GLU A 344 -0.25 41.08 -21.18
C GLU A 344 0.02 41.60 -22.61
N ARG A 345 0.34 40.73 -23.59
CA ARG A 345 0.85 41.13 -24.90
C ARG A 345 -0.17 41.18 -26.05
N ASP A 346 -1.43 40.83 -25.84
CA ASP A 346 -2.52 40.86 -26.84
C ASP A 346 -3.64 41.84 -26.42
#